data_a2b7c3608a933d984ec8212de0d64019
#
_entry.id   a2b7c3608a933d984ec8212de0d64019
#
_cell.length_a   1.000
_cell.length_b   1.000
_cell.length_c   1.000
_cell.angle_alpha   90.00
_cell.angle_beta   90.00
_cell.angle_gamma   90.00
#
_symmetry.space_group_name_H-M   'P 1'
#
loop_
_entity.id
_entity.type
_entity.pdbx_description
1 polymer ?
#
loop_
_entity_poly.entity_id
_entity_poly.type
_entity_poly.pdbx_seq_one_letter_code
_entity_poly.pdbx_strand_id
1 'polypeptide(L)'
;LPSTEQYYIEVQDRQKFDIVCRLLDIQSPDLCIVFARTKRRVDEIFEALSKRGYLAEGIHSDLTQAKRNLVMRRFRERSIEILVATDVAYLLQDVI
;
A
#
# COMPACT_ATOMS: atom_id res chain seq x y z
N LEU A 1 3.86 3.98 -13.97
CA LEU A 1 3.03 2.84 -14.36
C LEU A 1 1.98 3.28 -15.38
N PRO A 2 2.35 3.34 -16.63
CA PRO A 2 1.39 3.77 -17.66
C PRO A 2 0.27 2.74 -17.79
N SER A 3 -0.92 3.20 -18.09
CA SER A 3 -2.11 2.42 -18.37
C SER A 3 -2.67 1.60 -17.20
N THR A 4 -2.12 1.76 -15.98
CA THR A 4 -2.63 1.07 -14.79
C THR A 4 -3.38 2.06 -13.92
N GLU A 5 -4.58 1.71 -13.48
CA GLU A 5 -5.30 2.52 -12.51
C GLU A 5 -4.57 2.47 -11.17
N GLN A 6 -4.31 3.65 -10.61
CA GLN A 6 -3.66 3.79 -9.33
C GLN A 6 -4.52 4.65 -8.43
N TYR A 7 -4.68 4.22 -7.19
CA TYR A 7 -5.44 4.95 -6.19
C TYR A 7 -4.56 5.29 -5.01
N TYR A 8 -4.57 6.56 -4.62
CA TYR A 8 -3.81 7.07 -3.49
C TYR A 8 -4.79 7.45 -2.40
N ILE A 9 -4.72 6.77 -1.27
CA ILE A 9 -5.66 6.96 -0.18
C ILE A 9 -4.89 7.21 1.11
N GLU A 10 -5.24 8.27 1.82
CA GLU A 10 -4.69 8.56 3.14
C GLU A 10 -5.66 8.04 4.20
N VAL A 11 -5.17 7.13 5.06
CA VAL A 11 -5.97 6.53 6.11
C VAL A 11 -5.46 6.98 7.47
N GLN A 12 -6.30 7.68 8.22
CA GLN A 12 -5.94 8.23 9.51
C GLN A 12 -6.59 7.52 10.69
N ASP A 13 -7.77 6.93 10.49
CA ASP A 13 -8.51 6.30 11.55
C ASP A 13 -9.26 5.05 11.06
N ARG A 14 -9.89 4.37 12.01
CA ARG A 14 -10.59 3.10 11.76
C ARG A 14 -11.77 3.24 10.80
N GLN A 15 -12.51 4.35 10.88
CA GLN A 15 -13.65 4.58 10.00
C GLN A 15 -13.20 4.73 8.56
N LYS A 16 -12.14 5.47 8.35
CA LYS A 16 -11.56 5.65 7.00
C LYS A 16 -11.04 4.33 6.47
N PHE A 17 -10.49 3.48 7.34
CA PHE A 17 -10.03 2.16 6.95
C PHE A 17 -11.18 1.32 6.38
N ASP A 18 -12.33 1.30 7.06
CA ASP A 18 -13.50 0.55 6.57
C ASP A 18 -13.98 1.09 5.22
N ILE A 19 -13.97 2.40 5.04
CA ILE A 19 -14.31 3.01 3.75
C ILE A 19 -13.34 2.57 2.66
N VAL A 20 -12.05 2.54 2.98
CA VAL A 20 -11.02 2.07 2.04
C VAL A 20 -11.30 0.63 1.60
N CYS A 21 -11.59 -0.25 2.54
CA CYS A 21 -11.89 -1.65 2.21
C CYS A 21 -13.11 -1.77 1.31
N ARG A 22 -14.16 -0.97 1.56
CA ARG A 22 -15.34 -0.96 0.70
C ARG A 22 -15.00 -0.48 -0.71
N LEU A 23 -14.19 0.56 -0.83
CA LEU A 23 -13.75 1.06 -2.13
C LEU A 23 -12.93 0.02 -2.88
N LEU A 24 -12.05 -0.68 -2.19
CA LEU A 24 -11.26 -1.75 -2.79
C LEU A 24 -12.15 -2.87 -3.33
N ASP A 25 -13.17 -3.24 -2.57
CA ASP A 25 -14.10 -4.31 -2.99
C ASP A 25 -14.93 -3.89 -4.20
N ILE A 26 -15.34 -2.61 -4.26
CA ILE A 26 -16.17 -2.10 -5.35
C ILE A 26 -15.35 -1.81 -6.61
N GLN A 27 -14.23 -1.11 -6.46
CA GLN A 27 -13.41 -0.67 -7.58
C GLN A 27 -12.47 -1.76 -8.10
N SER A 28 -12.06 -2.66 -7.23
CA SER A 28 -11.10 -3.74 -7.56
C SER A 28 -9.91 -3.23 -8.39
N PRO A 29 -9.19 -2.19 -7.90
CA PRO A 29 -8.07 -1.64 -8.67
C PRO A 29 -6.95 -2.68 -8.82
N ASP A 30 -6.23 -2.63 -9.95
CA ASP A 30 -5.09 -3.51 -10.17
C ASP A 30 -4.00 -3.27 -9.14
N LEU A 31 -3.72 -2.00 -8.87
CA LEU A 31 -2.73 -1.58 -7.88
C LEU A 31 -3.32 -0.44 -7.05
N CYS A 32 -3.09 -0.49 -5.76
CA CYS A 32 -3.55 0.56 -4.84
C CYS A 32 -2.42 0.93 -3.89
N ILE A 33 -2.22 2.21 -3.68
CA ILE A 33 -1.26 2.71 -2.68
C ILE A 33 -2.06 3.38 -1.58
N VAL A 34 -1.91 2.88 -0.37
CA VAL A 34 -2.52 3.45 0.83
C VAL A 34 -1.45 4.19 1.60
N PHE A 35 -1.68 5.45 1.84
CA PHE A 35 -0.71 6.33 2.48
C PHE A 35 -1.08 6.59 3.93
N ALA A 36 -0.13 6.38 4.84
CA ALA A 36 -0.32 6.61 6.27
C ALA A 36 0.77 7.55 6.79
N ARG A 37 0.49 8.24 7.90
CA ARG A 37 1.39 9.26 8.43
C ARG A 37 2.59 8.72 9.19
N THR A 38 2.46 7.54 9.79
CA THR A 38 3.50 6.99 10.64
C THR A 38 3.83 5.57 10.26
N LYS A 39 5.05 5.14 10.61
CA LYS A 39 5.50 3.75 10.42
C LYS A 39 4.58 2.77 11.14
N ARG A 40 4.20 3.10 12.37
CA ARG A 40 3.30 2.29 13.17
C ARG A 40 1.96 2.11 12.47
N ARG A 41 1.44 3.19 11.89
CA ARG A 41 0.16 3.13 11.18
C ARG A 41 0.27 2.28 9.92
N VAL A 42 1.40 2.35 9.22
CA VAL A 42 1.66 1.47 8.08
C VAL A 42 1.54 0.00 8.50
N ASP A 43 2.21 -0.36 9.58
CA ASP A 43 2.20 -1.74 10.06
C ASP A 43 0.78 -2.18 10.47
N GLU A 44 0.04 -1.32 11.17
CA GLU A 44 -1.33 -1.60 11.58
C GLU A 44 -2.25 -1.81 10.37
N ILE A 45 -2.15 -0.96 9.36
CA ILE A 45 -2.97 -1.05 8.16
C ILE A 45 -2.62 -2.30 7.36
N PHE A 46 -1.32 -2.55 7.19
CA PHE A 46 -0.84 -3.74 6.51
C PHE A 46 -1.39 -5.02 7.15
N GLU A 47 -1.28 -5.13 8.46
CA GLU A 47 -1.79 -6.30 9.18
C GLU A 47 -3.30 -6.45 9.05
N ALA A 48 -4.02 -5.35 9.16
CA ALA A 48 -5.48 -5.36 9.06
C ALA A 48 -5.94 -5.77 7.65
N LEU A 49 -5.29 -5.27 6.61
CA LEU A 49 -5.59 -5.65 5.24
C LEU A 49 -5.28 -7.13 5.00
N SER A 50 -4.14 -7.60 5.48
CA SER A 50 -3.74 -8.99 5.32
C SER A 50 -4.74 -9.94 6.00
N LYS A 51 -5.25 -9.56 7.18
CA LYS A 51 -6.25 -10.35 7.88
C LYS A 51 -7.57 -10.42 7.11
N ARG A 52 -7.88 -9.44 6.31
CA ARG A 52 -9.08 -9.43 5.46
C ARG A 52 -8.88 -10.16 4.13
N GLY A 53 -7.69 -10.72 3.90
CA GLY A 53 -7.40 -11.49 2.71
C GLY A 53 -6.83 -10.71 1.53
N TYR A 54 -6.53 -9.42 1.69
CA TYR A 54 -5.89 -8.65 0.65
C TYR A 54 -4.40 -8.98 0.57
N LEU A 55 -3.85 -8.96 -0.63
CA LEU A 55 -2.42 -9.11 -0.86
C LEU A 55 -1.75 -7.74 -0.66
N ALA A 56 -1.32 -7.47 0.56
CA ALA A 56 -0.76 -6.18 0.95
C ALA A 56 0.67 -6.31 1.45
N GLU A 57 1.43 -5.23 1.32
CA GLU A 57 2.75 -5.08 1.93
C GLU A 57 2.90 -3.66 2.45
N GLY A 58 3.72 -3.51 3.49
CA GLY A 58 4.02 -2.20 4.07
C GLY A 58 5.43 -1.75 3.72
N ILE A 59 5.61 -0.46 3.51
CA ILE A 59 6.93 0.11 3.24
C ILE A 59 7.11 1.41 4.03
N HIS A 60 8.22 1.52 4.74
CA HIS A 60 8.59 2.73 5.49
C HIS A 60 10.11 2.76 5.72
N SER A 61 10.59 3.83 6.34
CA SER A 61 12.02 4.11 6.43
C SER A 61 12.81 3.12 7.29
N ASP A 62 12.15 2.35 8.17
CA ASP A 62 12.84 1.36 9.00
C ASP A 62 13.11 0.04 8.28
N LEU A 63 12.56 -0.14 7.10
CA LEU A 63 12.85 -1.34 6.30
C LEU A 63 14.27 -1.28 5.74
N THR A 64 14.91 -2.43 5.66
CA THR A 64 16.19 -2.53 4.97
C THR A 64 16.01 -2.27 3.48
N GLN A 65 17.07 -1.86 2.81
CA GLN A 65 17.03 -1.66 1.36
C GLN A 65 16.65 -2.94 0.63
N ALA A 66 17.17 -4.09 1.10
CA ALA A 66 16.85 -5.38 0.50
C ALA A 66 15.36 -5.70 0.60
N LYS A 67 14.76 -5.48 1.78
CA LYS A 67 13.33 -5.72 1.98
C LYS A 67 12.50 -4.78 1.12
N ARG A 68 12.88 -3.52 1.04
CA ARG A 68 12.19 -2.54 0.21
C ARG A 68 12.23 -2.90 -1.26
N ASN A 69 13.40 -3.32 -1.75
CA ASN A 69 13.54 -3.76 -3.14
C ASN A 69 12.65 -4.96 -3.44
N LEU A 70 12.55 -5.90 -2.50
CA LEU A 70 11.69 -7.05 -2.65
C LEU A 70 10.22 -6.65 -2.75
N VAL A 71 9.77 -5.76 -1.85
CA VAL A 71 8.39 -5.28 -1.86
C VAL A 71 8.06 -4.56 -3.17
N MET A 72 8.96 -3.67 -3.63
CA MET A 72 8.75 -2.94 -4.87
C MET A 72 8.72 -3.86 -6.08
N ARG A 73 9.55 -4.90 -6.10
CA ARG A 73 9.52 -5.89 -7.16
C ARG A 73 8.19 -6.63 -7.19
N ARG A 74 7.69 -7.06 -6.03
CA ARG A 74 6.38 -7.73 -5.94
C ARG A 74 5.26 -6.82 -6.42
N PHE A 75 5.34 -5.54 -6.10
CA PHE A 75 4.35 -4.56 -6.55
C PHE A 75 4.36 -4.43 -8.07
N ARG A 76 5.53 -4.30 -8.67
CA ARG A 76 5.66 -4.21 -10.13
C ARG A 76 5.23 -5.48 -10.84
N GLU A 77 5.46 -6.65 -10.22
CA GLU A 77 5.04 -7.94 -10.75
C GLU A 77 3.57 -8.26 -10.47
N ARG A 78 2.88 -7.37 -9.80
CA ARG A 78 1.48 -7.52 -9.39
C ARG A 78 1.24 -8.73 -8.49
N SER A 79 2.26 -9.13 -7.72
CA SER A 79 2.12 -10.13 -6.66
C SER A 79 1.44 -9.58 -5.42
N ILE A 80 1.33 -8.25 -5.31
CA ILE A 80 0.59 -7.56 -4.26
C ILE A 80 -0.39 -6.60 -4.91
N GLU A 81 -1.54 -6.42 -4.25
CA GLU A 81 -2.60 -5.52 -4.72
C GLU A 81 -2.48 -4.14 -4.10
N ILE A 82 -1.99 -4.11 -2.85
CA ILE A 82 -2.00 -2.90 -2.03
C ILE A 82 -0.62 -2.66 -1.44
N LEU A 83 -0.11 -1.47 -1.65
CA LEU A 83 1.12 -1.02 -1.02
C LEU A 83 0.78 0.04 0.02
N VAL A 84 1.16 -0.18 1.28
CA VAL A 84 0.91 0.76 2.37
C VAL A 84 2.22 1.48 2.69
N ALA A 85 2.23 2.81 2.65
CA ALA A 85 3.46 3.57 2.76
C ALA A 85 3.33 4.85 3.57
N THR A 86 4.45 5.33 4.12
CA THR A 86 4.49 6.60 4.85
C THR A 86 4.90 7.78 3.97
N ASP A 87 5.65 7.54 2.91
CA ASP A 87 6.23 8.61 2.09
C ASP A 87 5.98 8.34 0.61
N VAL A 88 5.07 9.11 0.04
CA VAL A 88 4.69 8.96 -1.36
C VAL A 88 5.83 9.36 -2.30
N ALA A 89 6.58 10.42 -1.99
CA ALA A 89 7.69 10.87 -2.83
C ALA A 89 8.75 9.78 -2.97
N TYR A 90 9.01 9.08 -1.89
CA TYR A 90 9.92 7.97 -1.84
C TYR A 90 9.48 6.81 -2.74
N LEU A 91 8.20 6.50 -2.71
CA LEU A 91 7.61 5.49 -3.58
C LEU A 91 7.72 5.85 -5.05
N LEU A 92 7.46 7.11 -5.37
CA LEU A 92 7.49 7.57 -6.76
C LEU A 92 8.87 7.38 -7.40
N GLN A 93 9.93 7.55 -6.63
CA GLN A 93 11.27 7.30 -7.12
C GLN A 93 11.49 5.84 -7.51
N ASP A 94 10.91 4.92 -6.76
CA ASP A 94 11.08 3.49 -7.00
C ASP A 94 10.13 2.95 -8.08
N VAL A 95 8.99 3.58 -8.27
CA VAL A 95 7.95 3.10 -9.19
C VAL A 95 8.07 3.73 -10.58
N ILE A 96 8.48 4.99 -10.63
CA ILE A 96 8.68 5.70 -11.87
C ILE A 96 10.07 5.44 -12.43
#